data_36dc6b8a8fa05af164bef175abf7832f
#
_entry.id   36dc6b8a8fa05af164bef175abf7832f
#
_cell.length_a   1.000
_cell.length_b   1.000
_cell.length_c   1.000
_cell.angle_alpha   90.00
_cell.angle_beta   90.00
_cell.angle_gamma   90.00
#
_symmetry.space_group_name_H-M   'P 1'
#
loop_
_entity.id
_entity.type
_entity.pdbx_description
1 polymer ?
#
loop_
_entity_poly.entity_id
_entity_poly.type
_entity_poly.pdbx_seq_one_letter_code
_entity_poly.pdbx_strand_id
1 'polypeptide(L)'
;MEKIFVLGAGTMGSGIVQAFAQKGYEVIVRDIKDELVQSGIVRINNGLSKLVSKGKMTEETKEDILSRISGTTDMNLAADCDLVVEAAIENMKIKKEIFAELDKICKPETILASNTSSLSITEVASATNRPEKVIGMHFFNPAPVMKLVEIIRGMATSQETF
;
A
#
# COMPACT_ATOMS: atom_id res chain seq x y z
N MET A 1 -4.67 1.72 -14.03
CA MET A 1 -3.94 1.59 -12.77
C MET A 1 -2.96 0.45 -12.94
N GLU A 2 -1.68 0.74 -12.87
CA GLU A 2 -0.61 -0.24 -13.15
C GLU A 2 0.46 -0.24 -12.05
N LYS A 3 0.72 0.93 -11.45
CA LYS A 3 1.80 1.12 -10.48
C LYS A 3 1.28 1.58 -9.13
N ILE A 4 1.64 0.85 -8.09
CA ILE A 4 1.15 1.06 -6.72
C ILE A 4 2.34 1.31 -5.78
N PHE A 5 2.19 2.29 -4.91
CA PHE A 5 3.14 2.59 -3.86
C PHE A 5 2.54 2.20 -2.51
N VAL A 6 3.22 1.36 -1.74
CA VAL A 6 2.80 0.97 -0.40
C VAL A 6 3.78 1.55 0.62
N LEU A 7 3.27 2.35 1.53
CA LEU A 7 4.03 3.00 2.58
C LEU A 7 3.89 2.24 3.89
N GLY A 8 4.99 1.68 4.35
CA GLY A 8 5.07 0.76 5.47
C GLY A 8 5.37 -0.68 5.01
N ALA A 9 6.48 -1.25 5.48
CA ALA A 9 6.93 -2.61 5.16
C ALA A 9 6.69 -3.61 6.31
N GLY A 10 5.83 -3.25 7.26
CA GLY A 10 5.42 -4.11 8.36
C GLY A 10 4.54 -5.27 7.91
N THR A 11 3.89 -5.95 8.86
CA THR A 11 3.03 -7.11 8.59
C THR A 11 1.91 -6.77 7.61
N MET A 12 1.18 -5.67 7.83
CA MET A 12 0.10 -5.27 6.94
C MET A 12 0.62 -4.78 5.60
N GLY A 13 1.60 -3.87 5.58
CA GLY A 13 2.16 -3.33 4.34
C GLY A 13 2.75 -4.39 3.43
N SER A 14 3.58 -5.31 3.94
CA SER A 14 4.12 -6.42 3.15
C SER A 14 3.03 -7.35 2.61
N GLY A 15 1.98 -7.60 3.40
CA GLY A 15 0.82 -8.38 2.94
C GLY A 15 0.04 -7.69 1.83
N ILE A 16 -0.14 -6.37 1.91
CA ILE A 16 -0.79 -5.55 0.87
C ILE A 16 0.05 -5.56 -0.42
N VAL A 17 1.38 -5.38 -0.30
CA VAL A 17 2.31 -5.51 -1.43
C VAL A 17 2.16 -6.85 -2.13
N GLN A 18 2.18 -7.94 -1.37
CA GLN A 18 2.01 -9.30 -1.91
C GLN A 18 0.65 -9.44 -2.62
N ALA A 19 -0.43 -8.96 -2.01
CA ALA A 19 -1.77 -9.07 -2.58
C ALA A 19 -1.88 -8.37 -3.95
N PHE A 20 -1.31 -7.16 -4.10
CA PHE A 20 -1.29 -6.44 -5.38
C PHE A 20 -0.36 -7.10 -6.40
N ALA A 21 0.86 -7.49 -6.01
CA ALA A 21 1.81 -8.14 -6.91
C ALA A 21 1.29 -9.47 -7.46
N GLN A 22 0.56 -10.26 -6.66
CA GLN A 22 -0.14 -11.47 -7.09
C GLN A 22 -1.24 -11.21 -8.12
N LYS A 23 -1.77 -9.99 -8.19
CA LYS A 23 -2.75 -9.55 -9.19
C LYS A 23 -2.14 -8.92 -10.43
N GLY A 24 -0.81 -8.90 -10.53
CA GLY A 24 -0.07 -8.42 -11.71
C GLY A 24 0.32 -6.95 -11.68
N TYR A 25 0.11 -6.25 -10.56
CA TYR A 25 0.51 -4.85 -10.43
C TYR A 25 2.01 -4.72 -10.12
N GLU A 26 2.63 -3.67 -10.64
CA GLU A 26 3.95 -3.22 -10.16
C GLU A 26 3.79 -2.53 -8.81
N VAL A 27 4.56 -2.94 -7.82
CA VAL A 27 4.44 -2.44 -6.45
C VAL A 27 5.79 -1.97 -5.92
N ILE A 28 5.83 -0.74 -5.45
CA ILE A 28 6.96 -0.19 -4.71
C ILE A 28 6.60 -0.24 -3.23
N VAL A 29 7.41 -0.91 -2.42
CA VAL A 29 7.29 -0.87 -0.96
C VAL A 29 8.31 0.09 -0.37
N ARG A 30 7.84 1.01 0.45
CA ARG A 30 8.67 2.02 1.11
C ARG A 30 8.60 1.89 2.64
N ASP A 31 9.75 2.03 3.29
CA ASP A 31 9.80 2.28 4.73
C ASP A 31 10.89 3.30 5.05
N ILE A 32 11.00 3.72 6.33
CA ILE A 32 11.94 4.76 6.76
C ILE A 32 13.41 4.29 6.78
N LYS A 33 13.65 2.97 6.78
CA LYS A 33 14.98 2.35 6.82
C LYS A 33 15.05 1.16 5.85
N ASP A 34 16.21 0.98 5.22
CA ASP A 34 16.44 -0.14 4.31
C ASP A 34 16.24 -1.51 4.98
N GLU A 35 16.63 -1.66 6.26
CA GLU A 35 16.44 -2.91 6.99
C GLU A 35 14.96 -3.28 7.13
N LEU A 36 14.07 -2.29 7.31
CA LEU A 36 12.62 -2.52 7.38
C LEU A 36 12.07 -2.92 6.02
N VAL A 37 12.52 -2.27 4.94
CA VAL A 37 12.16 -2.61 3.56
C VAL A 37 12.58 -4.05 3.25
N GLN A 38 13.83 -4.41 3.51
CA GLN A 38 14.35 -5.76 3.27
C GLN A 38 13.60 -6.80 4.10
N SER A 39 13.33 -6.52 5.37
CA SER A 39 12.52 -7.40 6.23
C SER A 39 11.11 -7.64 5.66
N GLY A 40 10.49 -6.61 5.09
CA GLY A 40 9.20 -6.74 4.41
C GLY A 40 9.27 -7.63 3.18
N ILE A 41 10.27 -7.45 2.32
CA ILE A 41 10.48 -8.26 1.12
C ILE A 41 10.77 -9.73 1.48
N VAL A 42 11.60 -9.97 2.49
CA VAL A 42 11.87 -11.33 3.00
C VAL A 42 10.58 -11.99 3.51
N ARG A 43 9.73 -11.25 4.20
CA ARG A 43 8.42 -11.74 4.66
C ARG A 43 7.53 -12.17 3.51
N ILE A 44 7.49 -11.37 2.43
CA ILE A 44 6.74 -11.70 1.20
C ILE A 44 7.30 -12.98 0.56
N ASN A 45 8.62 -13.04 0.36
CA ASN A 45 9.28 -14.22 -0.21
C ASN A 45 8.97 -15.49 0.60
N ASN A 46 9.04 -15.41 1.94
CA ASN A 46 8.72 -16.55 2.81
C ASN A 46 7.24 -16.97 2.68
N GLY A 47 6.33 -16.01 2.56
CA GLY A 47 4.91 -16.27 2.34
C GLY A 47 4.65 -17.01 1.03
N LEU A 48 5.26 -16.54 -0.06
CA LEU A 48 5.15 -17.17 -1.38
C LEU A 48 5.81 -18.54 -1.41
N SER A 49 6.98 -18.71 -0.77
CA SER A 49 7.68 -20.00 -0.66
C SER A 49 6.85 -21.06 0.06
N LYS A 50 6.06 -20.66 1.07
CA LYS A 50 5.11 -21.57 1.73
C LYS A 50 3.99 -22.03 0.79
N LEU A 51 3.55 -21.18 -0.14
CA LEU A 51 2.56 -21.59 -1.17
C LEU A 51 3.17 -22.58 -2.16
N VAL A 52 4.42 -22.38 -2.56
CA VAL A 52 5.14 -23.31 -3.43
C VAL A 52 5.30 -24.67 -2.74
N SER A 53 5.79 -24.69 -1.49
CA SER A 53 5.97 -25.95 -0.74
C SER A 53 4.68 -26.73 -0.51
N LYS A 54 3.53 -26.05 -0.51
CA LYS A 54 2.20 -26.66 -0.41
C LYS A 54 1.59 -27.06 -1.78
N GLY A 55 2.33 -26.90 -2.87
CA GLY A 55 1.85 -27.17 -4.22
C GLY A 55 0.74 -26.23 -4.71
N LYS A 56 0.57 -25.07 -4.08
CA LYS A 56 -0.44 -24.06 -4.44
C LYS A 56 0.09 -23.02 -5.43
N MET A 57 1.37 -23.02 -5.70
CA MET A 57 2.06 -22.09 -6.60
C MET A 57 3.31 -22.77 -7.17
N THR A 58 3.68 -22.42 -8.40
CA THR A 58 4.96 -22.86 -8.99
C THR A 58 6.09 -21.88 -8.58
N GLU A 59 7.34 -22.34 -8.64
CA GLU A 59 8.51 -21.47 -8.39
C GLU A 59 8.56 -20.33 -9.42
N GLU A 60 8.28 -20.63 -10.69
CA GLU A 60 8.20 -19.64 -11.77
C GLU A 60 7.18 -18.52 -11.46
N THR A 61 5.98 -18.89 -10.99
CA THR A 61 4.96 -17.91 -10.59
C THR A 61 5.42 -17.05 -9.42
N LYS A 62 6.11 -17.63 -8.44
CA LYS A 62 6.69 -16.90 -7.31
C LYS A 62 7.73 -15.88 -7.79
N GLU A 63 8.65 -16.29 -8.67
CA GLU A 63 9.68 -15.40 -9.22
C GLU A 63 9.06 -14.25 -10.02
N ASP A 64 8.03 -14.54 -10.82
CA ASP A 64 7.28 -13.53 -11.56
C ASP A 64 6.61 -12.50 -10.63
N ILE A 65 6.00 -12.94 -9.53
CA ILE A 65 5.42 -12.04 -8.52
C ILE A 65 6.49 -11.18 -7.87
N LEU A 66 7.61 -11.77 -7.45
CA LEU A 66 8.71 -11.04 -6.82
C LEU A 66 9.35 -10.02 -7.76
N SER A 67 9.40 -10.30 -9.05
CA SER A 67 9.95 -9.38 -10.07
C SER A 67 9.16 -8.07 -10.20
N ARG A 68 7.89 -8.05 -9.76
CA ARG A 68 7.03 -6.85 -9.75
C ARG A 68 7.20 -6.00 -8.50
N ILE A 69 8.00 -6.44 -7.53
CA ILE A 69 8.16 -5.77 -6.24
C ILE A 69 9.53 -5.11 -6.17
N SER A 70 9.55 -3.83 -5.88
CA SER A 70 10.78 -3.09 -5.59
C SER A 70 10.69 -2.40 -4.23
N GLY A 71 11.82 -2.25 -3.56
CA GLY A 71 11.92 -1.62 -2.25
C GLY A 71 12.66 -0.30 -2.29
N THR A 72 12.27 0.66 -1.46
CA THR A 72 12.92 1.97 -1.37
C THR A 72 12.72 2.62 0.01
N THR A 73 13.59 3.58 0.33
CA THR A 73 13.37 4.56 1.41
C THR A 73 12.92 5.92 0.88
N ASP A 74 13.00 6.13 -0.45
CA ASP A 74 12.68 7.41 -1.10
C ASP A 74 11.17 7.54 -1.35
N MET A 75 10.56 8.56 -0.74
CA MET A 75 9.15 8.90 -0.93
C MET A 75 8.85 9.42 -2.34
N ASN A 76 9.82 10.03 -3.02
CA ASN A 76 9.62 10.63 -4.33
C ASN A 76 9.28 9.60 -5.42
N LEU A 77 9.55 8.32 -5.20
CA LEU A 77 9.13 7.25 -6.12
C LEU A 77 7.61 7.05 -6.17
N ALA A 78 6.85 7.69 -5.29
CA ALA A 78 5.38 7.75 -5.36
C ALA A 78 4.87 8.68 -6.48
N ALA A 79 5.72 9.55 -7.04
CA ALA A 79 5.31 10.60 -7.99
C ALA A 79 4.54 10.07 -9.21
N ASP A 80 4.96 8.93 -9.77
CA ASP A 80 4.37 8.33 -10.97
C ASP A 80 3.36 7.21 -10.69
N CYS A 81 3.07 6.96 -9.41
CA CYS A 81 2.15 5.89 -9.02
C CYS A 81 0.69 6.31 -9.20
N ASP A 82 -0.18 5.34 -9.49
CA ASP A 82 -1.61 5.56 -9.68
C ASP A 82 -2.39 5.49 -8.34
N LEU A 83 -1.86 4.68 -7.42
CA LEU A 83 -2.41 4.46 -6.09
C LEU A 83 -1.28 4.45 -5.06
N VAL A 84 -1.49 5.14 -3.96
CA VAL A 84 -0.68 5.01 -2.74
C VAL A 84 -1.52 4.39 -1.66
N VAL A 85 -1.02 3.33 -1.00
CA VAL A 85 -1.65 2.73 0.18
C VAL A 85 -0.74 2.93 1.37
N GLU A 86 -1.18 3.76 2.31
CA GLU A 86 -0.49 4.01 3.56
C GLU A 86 -0.86 2.93 4.59
N ALA A 87 0.15 2.21 5.08
CA ALA A 87 0.06 1.18 6.10
C ALA A 87 1.14 1.38 7.19
N ALA A 88 1.38 2.64 7.56
CA ALA A 88 2.32 3.05 8.60
C ALA A 88 1.67 2.96 9.99
N ILE A 89 2.37 3.50 11.00
CA ILE A 89 1.92 3.51 12.38
C ILE A 89 0.54 4.18 12.55
N GLU A 90 -0.28 3.64 13.44
CA GLU A 90 -1.65 4.13 13.72
C GLU A 90 -1.61 5.39 14.61
N ASN A 91 -1.24 6.52 14.01
CA ASN A 91 -1.14 7.82 14.66
C ASN A 91 -1.61 8.90 13.68
N MET A 92 -2.66 9.64 14.04
CA MET A 92 -3.29 10.65 13.19
C MET A 92 -2.31 11.76 12.76
N LYS A 93 -1.48 12.26 13.66
CA LYS A 93 -0.52 13.32 13.33
C LYS A 93 0.47 12.86 12.26
N ILE A 94 1.04 11.67 12.44
CA ILE A 94 1.99 11.07 11.48
C ILE A 94 1.31 10.82 10.12
N LYS A 95 0.08 10.30 10.11
CA LYS A 95 -0.67 10.10 8.87
C LYS A 95 -0.93 11.40 8.13
N LYS A 96 -1.31 12.47 8.84
CA LYS A 96 -1.52 13.80 8.24
C LYS A 96 -0.22 14.37 7.64
N GLU A 97 0.92 14.20 8.31
CA GLU A 97 2.22 14.58 7.78
C GLU A 97 2.58 13.81 6.51
N ILE A 98 2.37 12.49 6.51
CA ILE A 98 2.57 11.62 5.33
C ILE A 98 1.68 12.06 4.17
N PHE A 99 0.39 12.26 4.39
CA PHE A 99 -0.56 12.63 3.34
C PHE A 99 -0.29 14.02 2.78
N ALA A 100 0.13 14.98 3.62
CA ALA A 100 0.56 16.31 3.18
C ALA A 100 1.83 16.27 2.32
N GLU A 101 2.75 15.33 2.58
CA GLU A 101 3.94 15.09 1.76
C GLU A 101 3.58 14.42 0.44
N LEU A 102 2.77 13.35 0.48
CA LEU A 102 2.29 12.65 -0.73
C LEU A 102 1.50 13.57 -1.65
N ASP A 103 0.71 14.49 -1.09
CA ASP A 103 -0.05 15.48 -1.87
C ASP A 103 0.84 16.37 -2.74
N LYS A 104 2.07 16.66 -2.29
CA LYS A 104 3.05 17.46 -3.03
C LYS A 104 3.82 16.64 -4.07
N ILE A 105 4.04 15.34 -3.80
CA ILE A 105 4.88 14.45 -4.60
C ILE A 105 4.09 13.83 -5.74
N CYS A 106 2.90 13.31 -5.45
CA CYS A 106 2.12 12.52 -6.39
C CYS A 106 1.47 13.37 -7.48
N LYS A 107 1.34 12.80 -8.67
CA LYS A 107 0.55 13.40 -9.77
C LYS A 107 -0.91 13.64 -9.33
N PRO A 108 -1.63 14.62 -9.92
CA PRO A 108 -2.99 15.00 -9.48
C PRO A 108 -4.01 13.86 -9.46
N GLU A 109 -3.86 12.87 -10.35
CA GLU A 109 -4.78 11.75 -10.53
C GLU A 109 -4.58 10.64 -9.48
N THR A 110 -3.46 10.63 -8.76
CA THR A 110 -3.13 9.58 -7.79
C THR A 110 -4.16 9.52 -6.67
N ILE A 111 -4.69 8.33 -6.43
CA ILE A 111 -5.53 8.05 -5.27
C ILE A 111 -4.65 7.81 -4.06
N LEU A 112 -4.94 8.48 -2.96
CA LEU A 112 -4.25 8.34 -1.68
C LEU A 112 -5.14 7.57 -0.71
N ALA A 113 -4.77 6.32 -0.41
CA ALA A 113 -5.53 5.44 0.47
C ALA A 113 -4.82 5.23 1.80
N SER A 114 -5.59 5.12 2.89
CA SER A 114 -5.07 4.68 4.20
C SER A 114 -5.65 3.34 4.59
N ASN A 115 -4.80 2.44 5.12
CA ASN A 115 -5.21 1.15 5.68
C ASN A 115 -5.65 1.26 7.15
N THR A 116 -5.85 2.46 7.67
CA THR A 116 -6.32 2.63 9.07
C THR A 116 -7.60 1.85 9.33
N SER A 117 -7.70 1.24 10.52
CA SER A 117 -8.90 0.52 10.95
C SER A 117 -9.91 1.42 11.69
N SER A 118 -9.49 2.57 12.21
CA SER A 118 -10.29 3.34 13.15
C SER A 118 -10.19 4.85 13.02
N LEU A 119 -9.14 5.38 12.38
CA LEU A 119 -8.94 6.83 12.26
C LEU A 119 -9.82 7.42 11.16
N SER A 120 -10.25 8.65 11.36
CA SER A 120 -11.13 9.37 10.43
C SER A 120 -10.43 9.65 9.09
N ILE A 121 -10.94 9.08 8.00
CA ILE A 121 -10.48 9.36 6.64
C ILE A 121 -10.70 10.83 6.28
N THR A 122 -11.80 11.44 6.74
CA THR A 122 -12.07 12.87 6.57
C THR A 122 -10.97 13.72 7.20
N GLU A 123 -10.51 13.34 8.39
CA GLU A 123 -9.46 14.07 9.08
C GLU A 123 -8.09 13.88 8.39
N VAL A 124 -7.78 12.68 7.93
CA VAL A 124 -6.57 12.43 7.12
C VAL A 124 -6.61 13.27 5.83
N ALA A 125 -7.74 13.28 5.12
CA ALA A 125 -7.94 14.03 3.88
C ALA A 125 -7.76 15.54 4.07
N SER A 126 -8.10 16.07 5.24
CA SER A 126 -7.94 17.51 5.55
C SER A 126 -6.50 18.01 5.50
N ALA A 127 -5.51 17.10 5.51
CA ALA A 127 -4.10 17.43 5.36
C ALA A 127 -3.65 17.61 3.91
N THR A 128 -4.53 17.38 2.94
CA THR A 128 -4.24 17.44 1.49
C THR A 128 -5.05 18.54 0.80
N ASN A 129 -4.60 18.96 -0.38
CA ASN A 129 -5.35 19.85 -1.28
C ASN A 129 -6.23 19.07 -2.27
N ARG A 130 -6.27 17.74 -2.15
CA ARG A 130 -7.09 16.82 -2.97
C ARG A 130 -7.93 15.88 -2.12
N PRO A 131 -8.75 16.38 -1.18
CA PRO A 131 -9.51 15.50 -0.27
C PRO A 131 -10.49 14.57 -1.02
N GLU A 132 -10.87 14.90 -2.24
CA GLU A 132 -11.71 14.08 -3.12
C GLU A 132 -10.96 12.81 -3.65
N LYS A 133 -9.63 12.81 -3.64
CA LYS A 133 -8.76 11.66 -4.01
C LYS A 133 -8.30 10.84 -2.80
N VAL A 134 -8.77 11.16 -1.60
CA VAL A 134 -8.41 10.42 -0.38
C VAL A 134 -9.52 9.44 0.00
N ILE A 135 -9.11 8.20 0.33
CA ILE A 135 -10.03 7.10 0.64
C ILE A 135 -9.44 6.17 1.72
N GLY A 136 -10.28 5.48 2.46
CA GLY A 136 -9.88 4.35 3.29
C GLY A 136 -9.89 3.07 2.47
N MET A 137 -8.82 2.27 2.58
CA MET A 137 -8.71 0.94 1.97
C MET A 137 -8.20 -0.03 3.04
N HIS A 138 -9.14 -0.56 3.84
CA HIS A 138 -8.83 -1.38 5.00
C HIS A 138 -8.76 -2.86 4.63
N PHE A 139 -7.55 -3.40 4.67
CA PHE A 139 -7.26 -4.81 4.50
C PHE A 139 -7.30 -5.54 5.83
N PHE A 140 -7.77 -6.79 5.82
CA PHE A 140 -7.74 -7.67 6.98
C PHE A 140 -6.49 -8.55 6.98
N ASN A 141 -5.97 -8.84 8.17
CA ASN A 141 -4.78 -9.69 8.32
C ASN A 141 -5.16 -11.18 8.29
N PRO A 142 -4.48 -12.01 7.48
CA PRO A 142 -3.41 -11.72 6.52
C PRO A 142 -3.94 -11.19 5.17
N ALA A 143 -3.45 -10.03 4.72
CA ALA A 143 -3.97 -9.38 3.52
C ALA A 143 -3.95 -10.25 2.24
N PRO A 144 -2.94 -11.13 1.99
CA PRO A 144 -2.95 -11.99 0.80
C PRO A 144 -3.97 -13.11 0.84
N VAL A 145 -4.59 -13.39 1.99
CA VAL A 145 -5.51 -14.52 2.22
C VAL A 145 -6.95 -14.06 2.35
N MET A 146 -7.16 -12.94 3.01
CA MET A 146 -8.49 -12.38 3.26
C MET A 146 -9.09 -11.84 1.97
N LYS A 147 -10.37 -12.21 1.72
CA LYS A 147 -11.07 -11.82 0.49
C LYS A 147 -11.76 -10.47 0.60
N LEU A 148 -11.93 -9.98 1.83
CA LEU A 148 -12.61 -8.72 2.12
C LEU A 148 -11.60 -7.57 2.20
N VAL A 149 -11.89 -6.48 1.50
CA VAL A 149 -11.29 -5.17 1.69
C VAL A 149 -12.41 -4.17 1.89
N GLU A 150 -12.37 -3.42 2.96
CA GLU A 150 -13.33 -2.36 3.20
C GLU A 150 -12.89 -1.07 2.52
N ILE A 151 -13.77 -0.47 1.76
CA ILE A 151 -13.55 0.84 1.14
C ILE A 151 -14.34 1.88 1.91
N ILE A 152 -13.66 2.83 2.54
CA ILE A 152 -14.26 3.82 3.43
C ILE A 152 -14.15 5.22 2.80
N ARG A 153 -15.29 5.84 2.54
CA ARG A 153 -15.33 7.22 2.04
C ARG A 153 -15.16 8.22 3.17
N GLY A 154 -14.28 9.20 2.99
CA GLY A 154 -14.33 10.44 3.75
C GLY A 154 -15.45 11.35 3.22
N MET A 155 -15.74 12.44 3.93
CA MET A 155 -16.80 13.37 3.54
C MET A 155 -16.60 13.96 2.13
N ALA A 156 -15.36 14.20 1.73
CA ALA A 156 -15.01 14.79 0.45
C ALA A 156 -14.67 13.77 -0.65
N THR A 157 -14.53 12.48 -0.33
CA THR A 157 -14.16 11.45 -1.32
C THR A 157 -15.15 11.47 -2.49
N SER A 158 -14.62 11.64 -3.71
CA SER A 158 -15.43 11.69 -4.92
C SER A 158 -16.00 10.31 -5.28
N GLN A 159 -17.05 10.30 -6.10
CA GLN A 159 -17.61 9.07 -6.66
C GLN A 159 -16.62 8.37 -7.61
N GLU A 160 -15.79 9.14 -8.32
CA GLU A 160 -14.76 8.61 -9.20
C GLU A 160 -13.66 7.86 -8.42
N THR A 161 -13.27 8.38 -7.24
CA THR A 161 -12.28 7.76 -6.37
C THR A 161 -12.82 6.49 -5.71
N PHE A 162 -14.09 6.47 -5.36
CA PHE A 162 -14.79 5.32 -4.78
C PHE A 162 -15.12 4.27 -5.86
#